data_6f2a27a20be8de6b330a753d02a1c22e
#
_entry.id   6f2a27a20be8de6b330a753d02a1c22e
#
_cell.length_a   1.000
_cell.length_b   1.000
_cell.length_c   1.000
_cell.angle_alpha   90.00
_cell.angle_beta   90.00
_cell.angle_gamma   90.00
#
_symmetry.space_group_name_H-M   'P 1'
#
loop_
_entity.id
_entity.type
_entity.pdbx_description
1 polymer ?
#
loop_
_entity_poly.entity_id
_entity_poly.type
_entity_poly.pdbx_seq_one_letter_code
_entity_poly.pdbx_strand_id
1 'polypeptide(L)'
;AAGRVATCEEACGQDSGAAYAELVDELLASKHFGERWAQHWLDVIRWAETNGSESNLYRKNAWIYRDYVIRAFNDDVPYDRFVREQLAGDQLGSGDATGFLVAGPHVPAATVGQEETAIRQARADRMDEIMQTVGASMLGVTVGCARCHNHKFDPISIKDYYALTAVFQGVEFGGRVPEFSADHPRRERAQVIGAKMFKERATLRKFLGVWEENWGGFAEVQFPATTTNAVRIEFQNKAAFVDELELFGPDDYYRNVALASNGASLVTNPSMTQLRGDLKNANDGIYGTMTWKSRAPEGSKVKPWVEVHFKEPHEVSRFRFSSNREYYFETDYLEKMPSGTFPAVRISTMQSDGSWKE
;
A
#
# COMPACT_ATOMS: atom_id res chain seq x y z
N ALA A 1 10.91 -22.32 -28.36
CA ALA A 1 12.31 -22.61 -27.95
C ALA A 1 12.79 -23.95 -28.51
N ALA A 2 12.13 -25.08 -28.21
CA ALA A 2 12.59 -26.42 -28.65
C ALA A 2 12.73 -26.58 -30.19
N GLY A 3 11.84 -25.99 -31.00
CA GLY A 3 11.93 -26.03 -32.45
C GLY A 3 13.09 -25.23 -33.06
N ARG A 4 13.61 -24.22 -32.35
CA ARG A 4 14.75 -23.39 -32.82
C ARG A 4 16.10 -23.98 -32.43
N VAL A 5 16.16 -24.73 -31.33
CA VAL A 5 17.35 -25.53 -30.97
C VAL A 5 17.64 -26.58 -32.04
N ALA A 6 16.58 -27.26 -32.51
CA ALA A 6 16.69 -28.23 -33.63
C ALA A 6 17.15 -27.60 -34.95
N THR A 7 16.69 -26.36 -35.28
CA THR A 7 17.15 -25.63 -36.47
C THR A 7 18.58 -25.10 -36.33
N CYS A 8 19.04 -24.83 -35.10
CA CYS A 8 20.42 -24.48 -34.81
C CYS A 8 21.35 -25.69 -34.98
N GLU A 9 20.92 -26.88 -34.54
CA GLU A 9 21.68 -28.12 -34.76
C GLU A 9 21.80 -28.50 -36.25
N GLU A 10 20.78 -28.22 -37.07
CA GLU A 10 20.84 -28.39 -38.52
C GLU A 10 21.71 -27.33 -39.25
N ALA A 11 21.74 -26.09 -38.76
CA ALA A 11 22.59 -25.02 -39.29
C ALA A 11 24.06 -25.12 -38.82
N CYS A 12 24.36 -25.90 -37.79
CA CYS A 12 25.67 -26.08 -37.15
C CYS A 12 26.75 -26.76 -38.03
N GLY A 13 26.51 -26.95 -39.35
CA GLY A 13 27.49 -27.65 -40.19
C GLY A 13 28.75 -26.87 -40.52
N GLN A 14 28.85 -25.53 -40.42
CA GLN A 14 30.04 -24.78 -40.79
C GLN A 14 30.44 -23.58 -39.91
N ASP A 15 29.59 -23.03 -39.04
CA ASP A 15 29.97 -22.01 -38.05
C ASP A 15 29.12 -22.05 -36.78
N SER A 16 29.35 -23.05 -35.99
CA SER A 16 28.58 -23.31 -34.74
C SER A 16 28.70 -22.18 -33.72
N GLY A 17 29.81 -21.44 -33.72
CA GLY A 17 30.04 -20.37 -32.75
C GLY A 17 29.21 -19.12 -33.03
N ALA A 18 29.08 -18.71 -34.28
CA ALA A 18 28.32 -17.52 -34.67
C ALA A 18 26.80 -17.75 -34.49
N ALA A 19 26.29 -18.89 -34.96
CA ALA A 19 24.89 -19.24 -34.79
C ALA A 19 24.48 -19.39 -33.32
N TYR A 20 25.36 -19.89 -32.47
CA TYR A 20 25.12 -19.96 -31.03
C TYR A 20 25.08 -18.57 -30.38
N ALA A 21 26.04 -17.69 -30.76
CA ALA A 21 26.06 -16.29 -30.27
C ALA A 21 24.78 -15.52 -30.65
N GLU A 22 24.34 -15.67 -31.91
CA GLU A 22 23.10 -15.05 -32.39
C GLU A 22 21.87 -15.54 -31.60
N LEU A 23 21.78 -16.85 -31.31
CA LEU A 23 20.69 -17.39 -30.49
C LEU A 23 20.74 -16.85 -29.04
N VAL A 24 21.93 -16.71 -28.46
CA VAL A 24 22.10 -16.12 -27.12
C VAL A 24 21.65 -14.66 -27.12
N ASP A 25 22.06 -13.88 -28.12
CA ASP A 25 21.69 -12.47 -28.23
C ASP A 25 20.17 -12.31 -28.42
N GLU A 26 19.54 -13.17 -29.24
CA GLU A 26 18.08 -13.19 -29.38
C GLU A 26 17.36 -13.49 -28.06
N LEU A 27 17.86 -14.44 -27.30
CA LEU A 27 17.29 -14.79 -25.98
C LEU A 27 17.47 -13.68 -24.95
N LEU A 28 18.64 -13.04 -24.94
CA LEU A 28 18.91 -11.91 -24.03
C LEU A 28 18.08 -10.67 -24.40
N ALA A 29 17.83 -10.44 -25.69
CA ALA A 29 16.97 -9.34 -26.14
C ALA A 29 15.46 -9.59 -25.94
N SER A 30 15.08 -10.82 -25.60
CA SER A 30 13.68 -11.17 -25.36
C SER A 30 13.17 -10.60 -24.03
N LYS A 31 11.97 -10.01 -24.04
CA LYS A 31 11.28 -9.59 -22.79
C LYS A 31 11.08 -10.75 -21.78
N HIS A 32 11.09 -11.99 -22.25
CA HIS A 32 10.97 -13.19 -21.41
C HIS A 32 12.28 -13.51 -20.65
N PHE A 33 13.39 -12.85 -20.98
CA PHE A 33 14.61 -12.94 -20.20
C PHE A 33 14.39 -12.49 -18.76
N GLY A 34 13.81 -11.29 -18.57
CA GLY A 34 13.48 -10.77 -17.25
C GLY A 34 12.49 -11.64 -16.50
N GLU A 35 11.45 -12.17 -17.18
CA GLU A 35 10.49 -13.11 -16.56
C GLU A 35 11.20 -14.36 -16.02
N ARG A 36 12.15 -14.89 -16.77
CA ARG A 36 12.88 -16.10 -16.38
C ARG A 36 13.90 -15.85 -15.25
N TRP A 37 14.65 -14.74 -15.31
CA TRP A 37 15.68 -14.44 -14.32
C TRP A 37 15.10 -13.85 -13.04
N ALA A 38 14.03 -13.06 -13.13
CA ALA A 38 13.33 -12.56 -11.96
C ALA A 38 12.88 -13.69 -11.03
N GLN A 39 12.48 -14.84 -11.58
CA GLN A 39 12.09 -15.99 -10.78
C GLN A 39 13.18 -16.42 -9.80
N HIS A 40 14.46 -16.44 -10.22
CA HIS A 40 15.57 -16.80 -9.32
C HIS A 40 15.74 -15.81 -8.16
N TRP A 41 15.60 -14.51 -8.45
CA TRP A 41 15.63 -13.48 -7.41
C TRP A 41 14.46 -13.60 -6.44
N LEU A 42 13.24 -13.76 -6.99
CA LEU A 42 12.01 -13.90 -6.20
C LEU A 42 12.07 -15.14 -5.27
N ASP A 43 12.66 -16.25 -5.73
CA ASP A 43 12.87 -17.45 -4.93
C ASP A 43 13.85 -17.19 -3.76
N VAL A 44 14.96 -16.49 -4.02
CA VAL A 44 15.95 -16.16 -2.98
C VAL A 44 15.34 -15.32 -1.87
N ILE A 45 14.47 -14.36 -2.20
CA ILE A 45 13.82 -13.49 -1.22
C ILE A 45 12.52 -14.08 -0.68
N ARG A 46 12.15 -15.28 -1.08
CA ARG A 46 10.93 -15.98 -0.64
C ARG A 46 9.64 -15.21 -0.96
N TRP A 47 9.63 -14.51 -2.09
CA TRP A 47 8.46 -13.77 -2.54
C TRP A 47 7.29 -14.70 -2.84
N ALA A 48 6.08 -14.31 -2.39
CA ALA A 48 4.84 -14.98 -2.72
C ALA A 48 3.69 -13.98 -2.85
N GLU A 49 2.62 -14.38 -3.53
CA GLU A 49 1.38 -13.59 -3.61
C GLU A 49 0.51 -13.72 -2.34
N THR A 50 0.96 -14.50 -1.37
CA THR A 50 0.35 -14.64 -0.04
C THR A 50 1.36 -14.33 1.04
N ASN A 51 0.88 -14.04 2.25
CA ASN A 51 1.75 -13.64 3.36
C ASN A 51 2.45 -14.80 4.08
N GLY A 52 2.18 -16.06 3.69
CA GLY A 52 2.87 -17.24 4.21
C GLY A 52 2.65 -17.54 5.70
N SER A 53 1.69 -16.88 6.37
CA SER A 53 1.32 -17.17 7.75
C SER A 53 0.24 -18.25 7.84
N GLU A 54 -0.18 -18.64 9.06
CA GLU A 54 -1.27 -19.61 9.25
C GLU A 54 -2.56 -19.21 8.54
N SER A 55 -2.90 -17.94 8.53
CA SER A 55 -4.08 -17.40 7.81
C SER A 55 -3.87 -17.35 6.30
N ASN A 56 -2.63 -17.34 5.84
CA ASN A 56 -2.20 -17.34 4.45
C ASN A 56 -3.00 -16.38 3.53
N LEU A 57 -3.12 -15.14 3.97
CA LEU A 57 -3.90 -14.12 3.27
C LEU A 57 -3.20 -13.67 1.97
N TYR A 58 -3.99 -13.35 0.96
CA TYR A 58 -3.52 -12.88 -0.34
C TYR A 58 -2.96 -11.46 -0.27
N ARG A 59 -1.78 -11.24 -0.85
CA ARG A 59 -1.12 -9.94 -0.98
C ARG A 59 -1.51 -9.28 -2.30
N LYS A 60 -2.53 -8.51 -2.27
CA LYS A 60 -3.15 -7.85 -3.40
C LYS A 60 -2.21 -7.12 -4.37
N ASN A 61 -1.18 -6.47 -3.86
CA ASN A 61 -0.25 -5.65 -4.63
C ASN A 61 1.15 -6.28 -4.79
N ALA A 62 1.33 -7.56 -4.44
CA ALA A 62 2.61 -8.26 -4.55
C ALA A 62 3.18 -8.25 -5.98
N TRP A 63 2.29 -8.28 -7.00
CA TRP A 63 2.65 -8.22 -8.41
C TRP A 63 3.45 -6.97 -8.80
N ILE A 64 3.31 -5.84 -8.09
CA ILE A 64 4.02 -4.59 -8.38
C ILE A 64 5.52 -4.78 -8.23
N TYR A 65 5.94 -5.41 -7.12
CA TYR A 65 7.34 -5.71 -6.88
C TYR A 65 7.87 -6.77 -7.87
N ARG A 66 7.11 -7.82 -8.15
CA ARG A 66 7.47 -8.80 -9.19
C ARG A 66 7.74 -8.12 -10.54
N ASP A 67 6.83 -7.25 -10.95
CA ASP A 67 6.94 -6.55 -12.24
C ASP A 67 8.14 -5.57 -12.23
N TYR A 68 8.48 -4.96 -11.08
CA TYR A 68 9.71 -4.20 -10.92
C TYR A 68 10.95 -5.07 -11.17
N VAL A 69 11.03 -6.24 -10.54
CA VAL A 69 12.17 -7.16 -10.70
C VAL A 69 12.31 -7.60 -12.16
N ILE A 70 11.21 -7.97 -12.84
CA ILE A 70 11.19 -8.32 -14.25
C ILE A 70 11.74 -7.18 -15.12
N ARG A 71 11.30 -5.95 -14.88
CA ARG A 71 11.81 -4.78 -15.60
C ARG A 71 13.29 -4.57 -15.33
N ALA A 72 13.71 -4.64 -14.08
CA ALA A 72 15.10 -4.41 -13.72
C ALA A 72 16.07 -5.36 -14.43
N PHE A 73 15.68 -6.63 -14.61
CA PHE A 73 16.48 -7.59 -15.41
C PHE A 73 16.41 -7.30 -16.90
N ASN A 74 15.26 -6.92 -17.45
CA ASN A 74 15.14 -6.58 -18.89
C ASN A 74 15.87 -5.29 -19.25
N ASP A 75 15.91 -4.33 -18.32
CA ASP A 75 16.57 -3.03 -18.50
C ASP A 75 18.06 -3.07 -18.13
N ASP A 76 18.58 -4.25 -17.77
CA ASP A 76 19.97 -4.48 -17.32
C ASP A 76 20.39 -3.45 -16.25
N VAL A 77 19.53 -3.26 -15.23
CA VAL A 77 19.80 -2.30 -14.14
C VAL A 77 21.06 -2.72 -13.40
N PRO A 78 22.06 -1.82 -13.25
CA PRO A 78 23.27 -2.14 -12.49
C PRO A 78 22.98 -2.65 -11.08
N TYR A 79 23.69 -3.69 -10.67
CA TYR A 79 23.41 -4.39 -9.40
C TYR A 79 23.43 -3.47 -8.18
N ASP A 80 24.35 -2.51 -8.12
CA ASP A 80 24.41 -1.54 -7.02
C ASP A 80 23.19 -0.62 -6.98
N ARG A 81 22.64 -0.23 -8.14
CA ARG A 81 21.39 0.50 -8.24
C ARG A 81 20.20 -0.38 -7.84
N PHE A 82 20.16 -1.60 -8.33
CA PHE A 82 19.11 -2.58 -7.99
C PHE A 82 19.01 -2.81 -6.48
N VAL A 83 20.16 -2.94 -5.79
CA VAL A 83 20.22 -3.08 -4.32
C VAL A 83 19.70 -1.81 -3.63
N ARG A 84 20.17 -0.62 -4.04
CA ARG A 84 19.75 0.66 -3.42
C ARG A 84 18.26 0.91 -3.58
N GLU A 85 17.70 0.62 -4.74
CA GLU A 85 16.27 0.79 -4.99
C GLU A 85 15.43 -0.13 -4.11
N GLN A 86 15.85 -1.34 -3.86
CA GLN A 86 15.15 -2.27 -2.98
C GLN A 86 15.20 -1.90 -1.50
N LEU A 87 16.28 -1.24 -1.05
CA LEU A 87 16.43 -0.82 0.35
C LEU A 87 15.84 0.56 0.63
N ALA A 88 15.89 1.48 -0.32
CA ALA A 88 15.52 2.89 -0.15
C ALA A 88 14.83 3.48 -1.40
N GLY A 89 14.12 2.64 -2.16
CA GLY A 89 13.48 3.05 -3.42
C GLY A 89 12.45 4.15 -3.27
N ASP A 90 11.82 4.26 -2.11
CA ASP A 90 10.89 5.33 -1.78
C ASP A 90 11.56 6.71 -1.78
N GLN A 91 12.86 6.79 -1.45
CA GLN A 91 13.67 8.00 -1.50
C GLN A 91 14.29 8.24 -2.89
N LEU A 92 14.30 7.22 -3.74
CA LEU A 92 14.95 7.23 -5.06
C LEU A 92 13.95 7.31 -6.23
N GLY A 93 12.65 7.45 -5.94
CA GLY A 93 11.61 7.45 -6.96
C GLY A 93 11.24 6.05 -7.51
N SER A 94 11.70 4.98 -6.85
CA SER A 94 11.45 3.58 -7.20
C SER A 94 10.72 2.86 -6.06
N GLY A 95 9.61 3.45 -5.58
CA GLY A 95 8.87 2.94 -4.42
C GLY A 95 8.33 1.51 -4.59
N ASP A 96 8.12 1.04 -5.83
CA ASP A 96 7.76 -0.35 -6.15
C ASP A 96 8.86 -1.36 -5.79
N ALA A 97 10.12 -0.94 -5.81
CA ALA A 97 11.25 -1.77 -5.42
C ALA A 97 11.27 -2.12 -3.93
N THR A 98 10.69 -1.26 -3.07
CA THR A 98 10.67 -1.49 -1.61
C THR A 98 9.79 -2.67 -1.19
N GLY A 99 9.01 -3.26 -2.12
CA GLY A 99 8.36 -4.54 -1.92
C GLY A 99 9.30 -5.68 -1.52
N PHE A 100 10.60 -5.52 -1.77
CA PHE A 100 11.67 -6.39 -1.26
C PHE A 100 11.63 -6.55 0.26
N LEU A 101 11.49 -5.46 1.00
CA LEU A 101 11.51 -5.46 2.47
C LEU A 101 10.32 -6.20 3.10
N VAL A 102 9.24 -6.37 2.34
CA VAL A 102 8.01 -7.03 2.80
C VAL A 102 7.73 -8.34 2.08
N ALA A 103 8.70 -8.86 1.30
CA ALA A 103 8.51 -10.07 0.48
C ALA A 103 8.39 -11.34 1.32
N GLY A 104 9.12 -11.43 2.43
CA GLY A 104 9.14 -12.60 3.32
C GLY A 104 7.80 -12.89 4.00
N PRO A 105 7.61 -14.09 4.58
CA PRO A 105 6.39 -14.44 5.29
C PRO A 105 6.23 -13.58 6.56
N HIS A 106 5.00 -13.15 6.84
CA HIS A 106 4.70 -12.39 8.05
C HIS A 106 3.25 -12.55 8.50
N VAL A 107 2.99 -12.28 9.75
CA VAL A 107 1.64 -12.21 10.29
C VAL A 107 1.10 -10.79 10.07
N PRO A 108 -0.04 -10.61 9.36
CA PRO A 108 -0.64 -9.31 9.17
C PRO A 108 -1.01 -8.66 10.50
N ALA A 109 -0.77 -7.35 10.63
CA ALA A 109 -1.09 -6.63 11.87
C ALA A 109 -2.58 -6.71 12.23
N ALA A 110 -3.44 -6.78 11.22
CA ALA A 110 -4.88 -6.91 11.40
C ALA A 110 -5.30 -8.22 12.08
N THR A 111 -4.49 -9.29 11.96
CA THR A 111 -4.79 -10.62 12.52
C THR A 111 -4.17 -10.89 13.89
N VAL A 112 -3.26 -10.03 14.35
CA VAL A 112 -2.51 -10.21 15.62
C VAL A 112 -3.38 -9.95 16.86
N GLY A 113 -4.55 -9.33 16.72
CA GLY A 113 -5.38 -8.92 17.86
C GLY A 113 -4.92 -7.60 18.49
N GLN A 114 -5.48 -7.27 19.65
CA GLN A 114 -5.26 -5.96 20.31
C GLN A 114 -4.32 -6.03 21.52
N GLU A 115 -3.79 -7.19 21.84
CA GLU A 115 -2.85 -7.40 22.93
C GLU A 115 -1.50 -6.76 22.61
N GLU A 116 -1.03 -5.86 23.48
CA GLU A 116 0.20 -5.10 23.23
C GLU A 116 1.44 -6.00 23.08
N THR A 117 1.50 -7.09 23.83
CA THR A 117 2.56 -8.09 23.76
C THR A 117 2.57 -8.81 22.41
N ALA A 118 1.41 -9.18 21.89
CA ALA A 118 1.28 -9.84 20.59
C ALA A 118 1.65 -8.88 19.44
N ILE A 119 1.26 -7.62 19.53
CA ILE A 119 1.62 -6.57 18.55
C ILE A 119 3.14 -6.35 18.53
N ARG A 120 3.78 -6.26 19.71
CA ARG A 120 5.24 -6.13 19.80
C ARG A 120 5.97 -7.34 19.24
N GLN A 121 5.48 -8.55 19.54
CA GLN A 121 6.04 -9.79 19.01
C GLN A 121 5.95 -9.84 17.49
N ALA A 122 4.78 -9.59 16.92
CA ALA A 122 4.59 -9.57 15.47
C ALA A 122 5.49 -8.54 14.77
N ARG A 123 5.69 -7.36 15.40
CA ARG A 123 6.63 -6.36 14.88
C ARG A 123 8.08 -6.88 14.90
N ALA A 124 8.48 -7.52 16.01
CA ALA A 124 9.82 -8.11 16.12
C ALA A 124 10.06 -9.21 15.09
N ASP A 125 9.05 -10.03 14.82
CA ASP A 125 9.14 -11.11 13.84
C ASP A 125 9.18 -10.57 12.40
N ARG A 126 8.43 -9.52 12.09
CA ARG A 126 8.54 -8.81 10.79
C ARG A 126 9.94 -8.21 10.59
N MET A 127 10.52 -7.61 11.62
CA MET A 127 11.89 -7.10 11.54
C MET A 127 12.90 -8.23 11.31
N ASP A 128 12.72 -9.36 11.98
CA ASP A 128 13.56 -10.53 11.77
C ASP A 128 13.49 -11.05 10.33
N GLU A 129 12.30 -11.08 9.73
CA GLU A 129 12.11 -11.44 8.32
C GLU A 129 12.85 -10.50 7.36
N ILE A 130 12.82 -9.18 7.62
CA ILE A 130 13.61 -8.22 6.85
C ILE A 130 15.10 -8.54 6.98
N MET A 131 15.58 -8.76 8.21
CA MET A 131 16.99 -9.08 8.46
C MET A 131 17.42 -10.35 7.75
N GLN A 132 16.60 -11.41 7.80
CA GLN A 132 16.88 -12.66 7.11
C GLN A 132 16.90 -12.48 5.59
N THR A 133 15.95 -11.71 5.04
CA THR A 133 15.90 -11.44 3.60
C THR A 133 17.13 -10.65 3.13
N VAL A 134 17.47 -9.56 3.81
CA VAL A 134 18.68 -8.75 3.50
C VAL A 134 19.94 -9.57 3.67
N GLY A 135 20.07 -10.29 4.78
CA GLY A 135 21.26 -11.11 5.08
C GLY A 135 21.47 -12.18 4.01
N ALA A 136 20.46 -12.96 3.70
CA ALA A 136 20.57 -14.07 2.75
C ALA A 136 20.78 -13.59 1.31
N SER A 137 20.01 -12.59 0.84
CA SER A 137 20.01 -12.20 -0.57
C SER A 137 21.12 -11.23 -0.95
N MET A 138 21.54 -10.34 -0.05
CA MET A 138 22.51 -9.28 -0.36
C MET A 138 23.88 -9.54 0.25
N LEU A 139 23.95 -10.18 1.42
CA LEU A 139 25.20 -10.42 2.14
C LEU A 139 25.65 -11.88 2.06
N GLY A 140 24.79 -12.80 1.64
CA GLY A 140 25.10 -14.24 1.59
C GLY A 140 25.27 -14.88 2.95
N VAL A 141 24.72 -14.29 4.03
CA VAL A 141 24.86 -14.76 5.41
C VAL A 141 23.51 -14.96 6.09
N THR A 142 23.45 -15.89 7.04
CA THR A 142 22.25 -16.16 7.82
C THR A 142 22.29 -15.39 9.15
N VAL A 143 21.78 -14.17 9.16
CA VAL A 143 21.85 -13.29 10.34
C VAL A 143 20.88 -13.66 11.47
N GLY A 144 19.82 -14.43 11.20
CA GLY A 144 18.76 -14.74 12.17
C GLY A 144 19.25 -15.44 13.44
N CYS A 145 20.33 -16.23 13.38
CA CYS A 145 20.94 -16.84 14.58
C CYS A 145 21.41 -15.78 15.58
N ALA A 146 21.88 -14.62 15.08
CA ALA A 146 22.39 -13.54 15.91
C ALA A 146 21.31 -12.78 16.67
N ARG A 147 20.03 -13.08 16.46
CA ARG A 147 18.90 -12.54 17.24
C ARG A 147 19.00 -12.92 18.73
N CYS A 148 19.48 -14.15 19.04
CA CYS A 148 19.49 -14.68 20.39
C CYS A 148 20.90 -14.89 20.96
N HIS A 149 21.91 -15.13 20.11
CA HIS A 149 23.31 -15.36 20.51
C HIS A 149 24.24 -14.94 19.38
N ASN A 150 25.51 -14.71 19.66
CA ASN A 150 26.49 -14.43 18.61
C ASN A 150 26.49 -15.57 17.59
N HIS A 151 26.58 -15.24 16.31
CA HIS A 151 26.55 -16.20 15.22
C HIS A 151 27.70 -17.22 15.42
N LYS A 152 27.45 -18.51 15.15
CA LYS A 152 28.40 -19.57 15.46
C LYS A 152 29.60 -19.58 14.53
N PHE A 153 29.38 -19.26 13.26
CA PHE A 153 30.40 -19.40 12.22
C PHE A 153 30.86 -18.05 11.67
N ASP A 154 29.96 -17.10 11.50
CA ASP A 154 30.25 -15.80 10.96
C ASP A 154 30.57 -14.79 12.10
N PRO A 155 31.38 -13.75 11.86
CA PRO A 155 31.74 -12.77 12.89
C PRO A 155 30.61 -11.75 13.11
N ILE A 156 29.41 -12.25 13.37
CA ILE A 156 28.18 -11.45 13.59
C ILE A 156 27.76 -11.62 15.05
N SER A 157 27.82 -10.55 15.81
CA SER A 157 27.37 -10.53 17.20
C SER A 157 25.89 -10.22 17.32
N ILE A 158 25.30 -10.49 18.49
CA ILE A 158 23.93 -10.00 18.84
C ILE A 158 23.84 -8.48 18.64
N LYS A 159 24.90 -7.75 19.01
CA LYS A 159 24.94 -6.29 18.88
C LYS A 159 24.84 -5.87 17.41
N ASP A 160 25.51 -6.57 16.50
CA ASP A 160 25.47 -6.27 15.06
C ASP A 160 24.08 -6.54 14.50
N TYR A 161 23.41 -7.63 14.92
CA TYR A 161 22.03 -7.90 14.54
C TYR A 161 21.08 -6.76 14.93
N TYR A 162 21.13 -6.31 16.19
CA TYR A 162 20.26 -5.22 16.63
C TYR A 162 20.67 -3.86 16.07
N ALA A 163 21.93 -3.63 15.75
CA ALA A 163 22.38 -2.43 15.05
C ALA A 163 21.83 -2.40 13.61
N LEU A 164 21.85 -3.53 12.90
CA LEU A 164 21.25 -3.65 11.58
C LEU A 164 19.72 -3.50 11.63
N THR A 165 19.07 -4.13 12.61
CA THR A 165 17.61 -3.99 12.83
C THR A 165 17.23 -2.53 13.05
N ALA A 166 18.06 -1.74 13.73
CA ALA A 166 17.77 -0.31 13.98
C ALA A 166 17.70 0.52 12.69
N VAL A 167 18.42 0.13 11.63
CA VAL A 167 18.36 0.79 10.31
C VAL A 167 16.96 0.68 9.70
N PHE A 168 16.28 -0.44 9.93
CA PHE A 168 14.96 -0.74 9.34
C PHE A 168 13.79 -0.47 10.29
N GLN A 169 14.02 0.10 11.47
CA GLN A 169 12.94 0.36 12.43
C GLN A 169 11.85 1.30 11.93
N GLY A 170 12.15 2.14 10.96
CA GLY A 170 11.19 3.03 10.29
C GLY A 170 10.40 2.38 9.17
N VAL A 171 10.65 1.11 8.83
CA VAL A 171 9.90 0.40 7.79
C VAL A 171 8.52 0.05 8.32
N GLU A 172 7.51 0.52 7.61
CA GLU A 172 6.10 0.26 7.88
C GLU A 172 5.54 -0.64 6.77
N PHE A 173 4.80 -1.68 7.19
CA PHE A 173 4.10 -2.58 6.28
C PHE A 173 2.75 -1.96 5.95
N GLY A 174 2.52 -1.62 4.70
CA GLY A 174 1.27 -0.99 4.26
C GLY A 174 1.09 -1.06 2.76
N GLY A 175 -0.10 -0.70 2.30
CA GLY A 175 -0.40 -0.60 0.89
C GLY A 175 -0.04 0.79 0.35
N ARG A 176 0.61 0.83 -0.81
CA ARG A 176 0.79 2.06 -1.58
C ARG A 176 -0.07 2.01 -2.83
N VAL A 177 -0.60 3.15 -3.24
CA VAL A 177 -1.17 3.27 -4.58
C VAL A 177 -0.02 3.27 -5.57
N PRO A 178 0.00 2.36 -6.56
CA PRO A 178 1.08 2.32 -7.54
C PRO A 178 1.16 3.64 -8.31
N GLU A 179 2.35 4.21 -8.38
CA GLU A 179 2.64 5.34 -9.24
C GLU A 179 3.06 4.81 -10.62
N PHE A 180 2.17 4.94 -11.58
CA PHE A 180 2.47 4.59 -12.96
C PHE A 180 2.95 5.81 -13.71
N SER A 181 3.92 5.62 -14.64
CA SER A 181 4.31 6.66 -15.60
C SER A 181 3.11 7.15 -16.42
N ALA A 182 3.19 8.36 -16.95
CA ALA A 182 2.07 8.98 -17.67
C ALA A 182 1.60 8.17 -18.90
N ASP A 183 2.50 7.43 -19.52
CA ASP A 183 2.33 6.59 -20.70
C ASP A 183 1.98 5.11 -20.37
N HIS A 184 1.87 4.76 -19.09
CA HIS A 184 1.60 3.38 -18.70
C HIS A 184 0.18 2.94 -19.10
N PRO A 185 -0.03 1.77 -19.74
CA PRO A 185 -1.33 1.31 -20.26
C PRO A 185 -2.43 1.23 -19.20
N ARG A 186 -2.06 0.95 -17.93
CA ARG A 186 -3.03 0.94 -16.82
C ARG A 186 -3.57 2.32 -16.50
N ARG A 187 -2.74 3.37 -16.68
CA ARG A 187 -3.16 4.75 -16.44
C ARG A 187 -4.17 5.22 -17.48
N GLU A 188 -3.93 4.91 -18.74
CA GLU A 188 -4.87 5.15 -19.84
C GLU A 188 -6.19 4.41 -19.60
N ARG A 189 -6.12 3.12 -19.27
CA ARG A 189 -7.30 2.33 -18.96
C ARG A 189 -8.08 2.87 -17.76
N ALA A 190 -7.39 3.33 -16.71
CA ALA A 190 -8.01 3.94 -15.54
C ALA A 190 -8.73 5.24 -15.89
N GLN A 191 -8.16 6.08 -16.78
CA GLN A 191 -8.81 7.29 -17.27
C GLN A 191 -10.09 6.98 -18.05
N VAL A 192 -10.07 5.99 -18.93
CA VAL A 192 -11.26 5.57 -19.69
C VAL A 192 -12.36 5.05 -18.76
N ILE A 193 -12.01 4.21 -17.78
CA ILE A 193 -12.97 3.68 -16.81
C ILE A 193 -13.49 4.83 -15.93
N GLY A 194 -12.60 5.68 -15.43
CA GLY A 194 -12.95 6.86 -14.64
C GLY A 194 -13.94 7.76 -15.35
N ALA A 195 -13.71 8.09 -16.62
CA ALA A 195 -14.62 8.91 -17.42
C ALA A 195 -16.02 8.29 -17.54
N LYS A 196 -16.11 6.97 -17.73
CA LYS A 196 -17.40 6.25 -17.72
C LYS A 196 -18.08 6.33 -16.37
N MET A 197 -17.38 6.06 -15.28
CA MET A 197 -17.91 6.17 -13.93
C MET A 197 -18.40 7.59 -13.62
N PHE A 198 -17.68 8.61 -14.05
CA PHE A 198 -18.10 10.00 -13.95
C PHE A 198 -19.47 10.26 -14.58
N LYS A 199 -19.61 9.83 -15.83
CA LYS A 199 -20.85 10.00 -16.60
C LYS A 199 -22.02 9.34 -15.89
N GLU A 200 -21.86 8.10 -15.44
CA GLU A 200 -22.90 7.36 -14.74
C GLU A 200 -23.23 8.00 -13.37
N ARG A 201 -22.23 8.41 -12.60
CA ARG A 201 -22.44 9.12 -11.33
C ARG A 201 -23.13 10.47 -11.51
N ALA A 202 -22.79 11.23 -12.56
CA ALA A 202 -23.47 12.48 -12.89
C ALA A 202 -24.96 12.26 -13.18
N THR A 203 -25.28 11.15 -13.82
CA THR A 203 -26.68 10.73 -14.07
C THR A 203 -27.38 10.35 -12.76
N LEU A 204 -26.75 9.53 -11.93
CA LEU A 204 -27.28 9.10 -10.64
C LEU A 204 -27.54 10.27 -9.68
N ARG A 205 -26.66 11.28 -9.63
CA ARG A 205 -26.84 12.48 -8.80
C ARG A 205 -28.17 13.22 -9.08
N LYS A 206 -28.64 13.19 -10.31
CA LYS A 206 -29.89 13.82 -10.68
C LYS A 206 -31.13 13.17 -10.06
N PHE A 207 -31.02 11.87 -9.73
CA PHE A 207 -32.12 11.05 -9.22
C PHE A 207 -32.02 10.73 -7.73
N LEU A 208 -30.82 10.48 -7.23
CA LEU A 208 -30.58 9.94 -5.88
C LEU A 208 -30.17 11.02 -4.86
N GLY A 209 -29.56 12.13 -5.31
CA GLY A 209 -29.02 13.14 -4.41
C GLY A 209 -27.78 12.63 -3.65
N VAL A 210 -28.01 11.85 -2.60
CA VAL A 210 -26.94 11.23 -1.77
C VAL A 210 -27.07 9.72 -1.83
N TRP A 211 -25.94 9.01 -1.99
CA TRP A 211 -25.89 7.54 -1.91
C TRP A 211 -24.53 7.04 -1.46
N GLU A 212 -24.50 5.81 -0.99
CA GLU A 212 -23.27 5.11 -0.55
C GLU A 212 -22.85 4.06 -1.57
N GLU A 213 -21.53 3.94 -1.75
CA GLU A 213 -20.90 2.88 -2.52
C GLU A 213 -19.92 2.11 -1.62
N ASN A 214 -20.02 0.79 -1.61
CA ASN A 214 -19.14 -0.07 -0.83
C ASN A 214 -18.18 -0.82 -1.77
N TRP A 215 -16.89 -0.61 -1.60
CA TRP A 215 -15.82 -1.16 -2.44
C TRP A 215 -15.01 -2.27 -1.75
N GLY A 216 -15.49 -2.79 -0.64
CA GLY A 216 -14.80 -3.80 0.13
C GLY A 216 -13.78 -3.20 1.11
N GLY A 217 -12.70 -2.59 0.66
CA GLY A 217 -11.67 -1.97 1.49
C GLY A 217 -12.00 -0.55 1.99
N PHE A 218 -13.01 0.10 1.43
CA PHE A 218 -13.45 1.44 1.81
C PHE A 218 -14.91 1.66 1.44
N ALA A 219 -15.54 2.64 2.07
CA ALA A 219 -16.86 3.15 1.68
C ALA A 219 -16.75 4.53 1.07
N GLU A 220 -17.57 4.82 0.08
CA GLU A 220 -17.72 6.14 -0.50
C GLU A 220 -19.14 6.66 -0.28
N VAL A 221 -19.24 7.94 0.07
CA VAL A 221 -20.50 8.68 0.09
C VAL A 221 -20.45 9.71 -1.02
N GLN A 222 -21.41 9.64 -1.93
CA GLN A 222 -21.58 10.59 -3.01
C GLN A 222 -22.67 11.59 -2.61
N PHE A 223 -22.42 12.88 -2.82
CA PHE A 223 -23.35 13.97 -2.49
C PHE A 223 -23.28 15.10 -3.52
N PRO A 224 -24.27 16.01 -3.54
CA PRO A 224 -24.26 17.15 -4.46
C PRO A 224 -23.00 17.99 -4.27
N ALA A 225 -22.39 18.41 -5.39
CA ALA A 225 -21.18 19.21 -5.36
C ALA A 225 -21.41 20.51 -4.56
N THR A 226 -20.55 20.78 -3.61
CA THR A 226 -20.67 21.92 -2.69
C THR A 226 -19.29 22.56 -2.50
N THR A 227 -19.18 23.86 -2.73
CA THR A 227 -17.99 24.62 -2.43
C THR A 227 -17.97 24.99 -0.94
N THR A 228 -16.90 24.59 -0.24
CA THR A 228 -16.78 24.76 1.21
C THR A 228 -15.35 24.95 1.65
N ASN A 229 -15.17 25.57 2.82
CA ASN A 229 -13.87 25.68 3.51
C ASN A 229 -13.60 24.52 4.47
N ALA A 230 -14.64 23.78 4.87
CA ALA A 230 -14.46 22.63 5.74
C ALA A 230 -15.60 21.62 5.60
N VAL A 231 -15.24 20.34 5.84
CA VAL A 231 -16.20 19.24 5.88
C VAL A 231 -16.11 18.58 7.25
N ARG A 232 -17.26 18.37 7.91
CA ARG A 232 -17.38 17.62 9.16
C ARG A 232 -17.93 16.23 8.90
N ILE A 233 -17.27 15.24 9.42
CA ILE A 233 -17.67 13.83 9.39
C ILE A 233 -18.00 13.42 10.82
N GLU A 234 -19.27 13.21 11.13
CA GLU A 234 -19.74 12.74 12.42
C GLU A 234 -20.03 11.25 12.36
N PHE A 235 -19.39 10.47 13.24
CA PHE A 235 -19.60 9.02 13.35
C PHE A 235 -20.81 8.73 14.22
N GLN A 236 -21.72 7.90 13.75
CA GLN A 236 -22.96 7.59 14.48
C GLN A 236 -22.72 6.65 15.67
N ASN A 237 -21.57 5.96 15.72
CA ASN A 237 -21.15 5.11 16.82
C ASN A 237 -20.41 5.90 17.92
N LYS A 238 -20.28 5.32 19.11
CA LYS A 238 -19.54 5.92 20.24
C LYS A 238 -18.02 5.95 20.05
N ALA A 239 -17.51 5.21 19.08
CA ALA A 239 -16.09 5.18 18.73
C ALA A 239 -15.90 5.41 17.23
N ALA A 240 -14.83 6.09 16.88
CA ALA A 240 -14.36 6.26 15.51
C ALA A 240 -13.06 5.48 15.34
N PHE A 241 -12.94 4.82 14.20
CA PHE A 241 -11.73 4.13 13.73
C PHE A 241 -11.50 4.64 12.32
N VAL A 242 -10.41 5.34 12.11
CA VAL A 242 -10.11 5.96 10.82
C VAL A 242 -8.68 5.64 10.44
N ASP A 243 -8.51 5.03 9.29
CA ASP A 243 -7.23 4.84 8.66
C ASP A 243 -6.90 6.05 7.76
N GLU A 244 -7.78 6.37 6.83
CA GLU A 244 -7.62 7.51 5.94
C GLU A 244 -8.97 8.17 5.61
N LEU A 245 -9.00 9.50 5.57
CA LEU A 245 -10.11 10.33 5.12
C LEU A 245 -9.76 10.98 3.79
N GLU A 246 -10.61 10.79 2.81
CA GLU A 246 -10.37 11.33 1.47
C GLU A 246 -11.59 12.12 0.98
N LEU A 247 -11.34 13.30 0.43
CA LEU A 247 -12.37 14.15 -0.19
C LEU A 247 -11.98 14.48 -1.62
N PHE A 248 -12.95 14.42 -2.51
CA PHE A 248 -12.75 14.62 -3.94
C PHE A 248 -13.80 15.56 -4.53
N GLY A 249 -13.39 16.31 -5.53
CA GLY A 249 -14.28 17.13 -6.33
C GLY A 249 -15.18 16.32 -7.29
N PRO A 250 -16.15 16.98 -7.94
CA PRO A 250 -17.08 16.33 -8.86
C PRO A 250 -16.39 15.76 -10.10
N ASP A 251 -15.32 16.39 -10.57
CA ASP A 251 -14.65 16.08 -11.83
C ASP A 251 -13.22 15.53 -11.61
N ASP A 252 -12.81 15.35 -10.36
CA ASP A 252 -11.48 14.87 -10.02
C ASP A 252 -11.53 13.53 -9.28
N TYR A 253 -10.99 12.49 -9.91
CA TYR A 253 -10.96 11.13 -9.36
C TYR A 253 -9.78 10.88 -8.45
N TYR A 254 -8.70 11.64 -8.59
CA TYR A 254 -7.40 11.28 -8.04
C TYR A 254 -6.88 12.28 -7.03
N ARG A 255 -7.31 13.52 -7.10
CA ARG A 255 -6.81 14.56 -6.20
C ARG A 255 -7.60 14.55 -4.91
N ASN A 256 -7.06 13.86 -3.90
CA ASN A 256 -7.59 13.96 -2.54
C ASN A 256 -7.29 15.34 -1.96
N VAL A 257 -8.32 16.19 -1.84
CA VAL A 257 -8.17 17.54 -1.27
C VAL A 257 -8.05 17.53 0.25
N ALA A 258 -8.35 16.40 0.91
CA ALA A 258 -8.19 16.25 2.36
C ALA A 258 -6.75 15.94 2.81
N LEU A 259 -5.82 15.67 1.88
CA LEU A 259 -4.43 15.37 2.24
C LEU A 259 -3.74 16.55 2.93
N ALA A 260 -2.98 16.25 3.97
CA ALA A 260 -2.14 17.23 4.67
C ALA A 260 -1.10 17.87 3.72
N SER A 261 -0.54 17.11 2.78
CA SER A 261 0.37 17.61 1.74
C SER A 261 -0.30 18.62 0.78
N ASN A 262 -1.63 18.58 0.65
CA ASN A 262 -2.42 19.55 -0.13
C ASN A 262 -2.87 20.76 0.73
N GLY A 263 -2.41 20.84 1.97
CA GLY A 263 -2.69 21.95 2.89
C GLY A 263 -3.95 21.80 3.73
N ALA A 264 -4.59 20.62 3.73
CA ALA A 264 -5.69 20.36 4.64
C ALA A 264 -5.21 20.07 6.06
N SER A 265 -6.02 20.43 7.05
CA SER A 265 -5.79 20.14 8.46
C SER A 265 -7.00 19.44 9.08
N LEU A 266 -6.72 18.57 10.06
CA LEU A 266 -7.77 17.85 10.78
C LEU A 266 -7.97 18.41 12.18
N VAL A 267 -9.24 18.49 12.58
CA VAL A 267 -9.65 18.85 13.94
C VAL A 267 -10.67 17.83 14.43
N THR A 268 -10.64 17.47 15.68
CA THR A 268 -11.63 16.56 16.29
C THR A 268 -12.20 17.17 17.55
N ASN A 269 -13.29 16.60 18.03
CA ASN A 269 -13.91 17.03 19.28
C ASN A 269 -12.91 16.86 20.45
N PRO A 270 -12.56 17.95 21.16
CA PRO A 270 -11.60 17.92 22.26
C PRO A 270 -12.07 17.08 23.46
N SER A 271 -13.37 16.78 23.56
CA SER A 271 -13.91 15.94 24.63
C SER A 271 -13.69 14.44 24.38
N MET A 272 -13.14 14.05 23.22
CA MET A 272 -12.92 12.64 22.90
C MET A 272 -11.65 12.11 23.56
N THR A 273 -11.70 10.84 23.99
CA THR A 273 -10.51 10.13 24.44
C THR A 273 -9.85 9.48 23.22
N GLN A 274 -8.64 9.89 22.90
CA GLN A 274 -7.81 9.24 21.92
C GLN A 274 -7.29 7.93 22.50
N LEU A 275 -7.53 6.82 21.80
CA LEU A 275 -7.16 5.48 22.24
C LEU A 275 -5.93 4.95 21.49
N ARG A 276 -5.74 5.34 20.22
CA ARG A 276 -4.63 4.89 19.37
C ARG A 276 -4.39 5.88 18.24
N GLY A 277 -3.15 5.91 17.75
CA GLY A 277 -2.75 6.72 16.60
C GLY A 277 -2.83 8.21 16.83
N ASP A 278 -2.26 8.99 15.94
CA ASP A 278 -2.39 10.45 15.91
C ASP A 278 -3.44 10.84 14.86
N LEU A 279 -4.24 11.87 15.11
CA LEU A 279 -5.24 12.35 14.16
C LEU A 279 -4.63 12.71 12.80
N LYS A 280 -3.41 13.22 12.78
CA LYS A 280 -2.67 13.55 11.54
C LYS A 280 -2.46 12.35 10.61
N ASN A 281 -2.49 11.12 11.14
CA ASN A 281 -2.36 9.91 10.33
C ASN A 281 -3.63 9.58 9.55
N ALA A 282 -4.73 10.30 9.79
CA ALA A 282 -5.98 10.09 9.06
C ALA A 282 -6.07 10.89 7.74
N ASN A 283 -5.03 11.66 7.39
CA ASN A 283 -4.92 12.36 6.10
C ASN A 283 -3.47 12.53 5.61
N ASP A 284 -2.61 11.58 5.94
CA ASP A 284 -1.20 11.60 5.53
C ASP A 284 -0.95 10.91 4.18
N GLY A 285 -1.94 10.20 3.64
CA GLY A 285 -1.86 9.45 2.39
C GLY A 285 -1.24 8.08 2.53
N ILE A 286 -0.98 7.63 3.76
CA ILE A 286 -0.41 6.31 4.07
C ILE A 286 -1.51 5.41 4.59
N TYR A 287 -1.70 4.26 3.94
CA TYR A 287 -2.78 3.33 4.27
C TYR A 287 -2.27 2.14 5.05
N GLY A 288 -3.02 1.74 6.09
CA GLY A 288 -2.83 0.47 6.77
C GLY A 288 -1.83 0.46 7.90
N THR A 289 -1.15 1.56 8.19
CA THR A 289 -0.05 1.57 9.17
C THR A 289 -0.47 2.05 10.55
N MET A 290 -1.27 3.11 10.62
CA MET A 290 -1.63 3.76 11.88
C MET A 290 -3.07 4.25 11.87
N THR A 291 -3.98 3.41 12.33
CA THR A 291 -5.39 3.77 12.46
C THR A 291 -5.59 4.72 13.64
N TRP A 292 -6.10 5.93 13.38
CA TRP A 292 -6.56 6.80 14.45
C TRP A 292 -7.83 6.23 15.10
N LYS A 293 -7.80 6.06 16.42
CA LYS A 293 -8.93 5.57 17.20
C LYS A 293 -9.29 6.54 18.30
N SER A 294 -10.55 6.93 18.34
CA SER A 294 -11.09 7.82 19.36
C SER A 294 -12.44 7.30 19.87
N ARG A 295 -12.77 7.62 21.12
CA ARG A 295 -13.99 7.17 21.79
C ARG A 295 -14.63 8.31 22.57
N ALA A 296 -15.96 8.41 22.51
CA ALA A 296 -16.71 9.29 23.39
C ALA A 296 -16.58 8.88 24.86
N PRO A 297 -16.54 9.84 25.80
CA PRO A 297 -16.57 9.55 27.22
C PRO A 297 -17.75 8.67 27.60
N GLU A 298 -17.57 7.81 28.58
CA GLU A 298 -18.63 6.92 29.05
C GLU A 298 -19.81 7.72 29.60
N GLY A 299 -21.03 7.34 29.22
CA GLY A 299 -22.25 8.08 29.57
C GLY A 299 -22.52 9.35 28.74
N SER A 300 -21.59 9.78 27.90
CA SER A 300 -21.77 10.95 27.04
C SER A 300 -22.74 10.67 25.89
N LYS A 301 -23.53 11.70 25.53
CA LYS A 301 -24.35 11.74 24.31
C LYS A 301 -23.58 12.28 23.10
N VAL A 302 -22.36 12.77 23.31
CA VAL A 302 -21.51 13.32 22.26
C VAL A 302 -21.04 12.22 21.34
N LYS A 303 -21.12 12.45 20.04
CA LYS A 303 -20.62 11.56 19.01
C LYS A 303 -19.24 12.02 18.55
N PRO A 304 -18.37 11.07 18.17
CA PRO A 304 -17.10 11.42 17.55
C PRO A 304 -17.31 12.15 16.22
N TRP A 305 -16.53 13.17 15.99
CA TRP A 305 -16.47 13.83 14.69
C TRP A 305 -15.04 14.26 14.35
N VAL A 306 -14.76 14.35 13.05
CA VAL A 306 -13.54 14.93 12.49
C VAL A 306 -13.95 15.99 11.50
N GLU A 307 -13.28 17.14 11.55
CA GLU A 307 -13.37 18.19 10.56
C GLU A 307 -12.12 18.22 9.71
N VAL A 308 -12.31 18.30 8.40
CA VAL A 308 -11.25 18.58 7.43
C VAL A 308 -11.38 20.07 7.05
N HIS A 309 -10.38 20.87 7.42
CA HIS A 309 -10.31 22.29 7.09
C HIS A 309 -9.35 22.50 5.91
N PHE A 310 -9.81 23.19 4.90
CA PHE A 310 -9.02 23.52 3.71
C PHE A 310 -8.35 24.90 3.86
N LYS A 311 -7.18 25.04 3.23
CA LYS A 311 -6.46 26.31 3.15
C LYS A 311 -7.22 27.35 2.30
N GLU A 312 -7.93 26.89 1.29
CA GLU A 312 -8.79 27.65 0.38
C GLU A 312 -10.05 26.84 0.07
N PRO A 313 -11.16 27.48 -0.36
CA PRO A 313 -12.41 26.75 -0.65
C PRO A 313 -12.20 25.70 -1.74
N HIS A 314 -12.72 24.50 -1.53
CA HIS A 314 -12.76 23.44 -2.52
C HIS A 314 -14.20 23.02 -2.82
N GLU A 315 -14.46 22.70 -4.08
CA GLU A 315 -15.69 22.04 -4.46
C GLU A 315 -15.55 20.55 -4.20
N VAL A 316 -16.39 19.99 -3.33
CA VAL A 316 -16.39 18.59 -2.91
C VAL A 316 -17.72 17.92 -3.23
N SER A 317 -17.69 16.66 -3.63
CA SER A 317 -18.90 15.89 -3.94
C SER A 317 -18.79 14.42 -3.54
N ARG A 318 -17.65 14.01 -3.03
CA ARG A 318 -17.39 12.63 -2.66
C ARG A 318 -16.49 12.56 -1.44
N PHE A 319 -16.91 11.77 -0.48
CA PHE A 319 -16.14 11.40 0.68
C PHE A 319 -15.81 9.91 0.62
N ARG A 320 -14.56 9.56 0.79
CA ARG A 320 -14.10 8.19 0.94
C ARG A 320 -13.49 8.01 2.31
N PHE A 321 -13.78 6.87 2.90
CA PHE A 321 -13.36 6.56 4.25
C PHE A 321 -12.96 5.09 4.34
N SER A 322 -11.88 4.81 5.06
CA SER A 322 -11.53 3.45 5.47
C SER A 322 -11.24 3.38 6.96
N SER A 323 -11.61 2.29 7.59
CA SER A 323 -11.39 2.06 9.03
C SER A 323 -10.21 1.14 9.33
N ASN A 324 -9.80 0.31 8.40
CA ASN A 324 -8.68 -0.61 8.52
C ASN A 324 -8.24 -1.10 7.14
N ARG A 325 -7.59 -0.23 6.40
CA ARG A 325 -7.14 -0.53 5.04
C ARG A 325 -5.99 -1.52 4.98
N GLU A 326 -5.20 -1.65 6.05
CA GLU A 326 -4.13 -2.64 6.14
C GLU A 326 -4.69 -4.04 5.88
N TYR A 327 -5.77 -4.41 6.54
CA TYR A 327 -6.43 -5.70 6.35
C TYR A 327 -6.83 -5.94 4.89
N TYR A 328 -7.39 -4.93 4.21
CA TYR A 328 -7.86 -5.04 2.82
C TYR A 328 -6.77 -4.92 1.78
N PHE A 329 -5.64 -4.32 2.09
CA PHE A 329 -4.47 -4.33 1.21
C PHE A 329 -3.73 -5.66 1.24
N GLU A 330 -3.82 -6.38 2.34
CA GLU A 330 -3.22 -7.69 2.53
C GLU A 330 -4.13 -8.85 2.09
N THR A 331 -5.44 -8.61 1.92
CA THR A 331 -6.43 -9.62 1.53
C THR A 331 -6.99 -9.40 0.13
N ASP A 332 -7.71 -10.40 -0.40
CA ASP A 332 -8.43 -10.28 -1.66
C ASP A 332 -9.59 -9.27 -1.55
N TYR A 333 -9.78 -8.48 -2.57
CA TYR A 333 -10.89 -7.52 -2.68
C TYR A 333 -12.27 -8.13 -2.68
N LEU A 334 -12.38 -9.37 -3.11
CA LEU A 334 -13.64 -10.06 -3.27
C LEU A 334 -14.20 -10.58 -1.96
N GLU A 335 -13.41 -10.56 -0.88
CA GLU A 335 -13.91 -10.89 0.43
C GLU A 335 -14.82 -9.76 0.95
N LYS A 336 -15.98 -10.16 1.45
CA LYS A 336 -16.91 -9.22 2.10
C LYS A 336 -16.24 -8.61 3.33
N MET A 337 -16.35 -7.30 3.44
CA MET A 337 -15.96 -6.63 4.67
C MET A 337 -16.65 -7.24 5.87
N PRO A 338 -15.94 -7.42 7.00
CA PRO A 338 -16.58 -7.79 8.24
C PRO A 338 -17.72 -6.80 8.56
N SER A 339 -18.89 -7.32 8.90
CA SER A 339 -20.02 -6.48 9.29
C SER A 339 -19.62 -5.58 10.47
N GLY A 340 -19.86 -4.28 10.35
CA GLY A 340 -19.54 -3.28 11.37
C GLY A 340 -18.20 -2.55 11.20
N THR A 341 -17.47 -2.81 10.13
CA THR A 341 -16.18 -2.14 9.85
C THR A 341 -16.38 -0.67 9.43
N PHE A 342 -17.51 -0.34 8.80
CA PHE A 342 -17.87 1.04 8.46
C PHE A 342 -19.02 1.53 9.33
N PRO A 343 -18.76 2.48 10.22
CA PRO A 343 -19.83 3.15 10.95
C PRO A 343 -20.62 4.03 9.98
N ALA A 344 -21.93 4.11 10.20
CA ALA A 344 -22.73 5.13 9.56
C ALA A 344 -22.17 6.50 9.90
N VAL A 345 -22.02 7.35 8.90
CA VAL A 345 -21.51 8.73 9.07
C VAL A 345 -22.56 9.74 8.65
N ARG A 346 -22.49 10.94 9.26
CA ARG A 346 -23.18 12.12 8.81
C ARG A 346 -22.14 13.10 8.29
N ILE A 347 -22.33 13.63 7.10
CA ILE A 347 -21.42 14.58 6.46
C ILE A 347 -22.09 15.95 6.43
N SER A 348 -21.37 16.96 6.88
CA SER A 348 -21.82 18.36 6.85
C SER A 348 -20.76 19.24 6.24
N THR A 349 -21.16 20.23 5.47
CA THR A 349 -20.29 21.25 4.87
C THR A 349 -20.45 22.59 5.58
N MET A 350 -19.33 23.30 5.74
CA MET A 350 -19.36 24.64 6.33
C MET A 350 -19.91 25.64 5.33
N GLN A 351 -20.88 26.41 5.76
CA GLN A 351 -21.47 27.50 4.97
C GLN A 351 -20.66 28.79 5.13
N SER A 352 -20.89 29.77 4.29
CA SER A 352 -20.22 31.08 4.34
C SER A 352 -20.41 31.86 5.65
N ASP A 353 -21.51 31.59 6.36
CA ASP A 353 -21.82 32.18 7.68
C ASP A 353 -21.21 31.37 8.86
N GLY A 354 -20.42 30.33 8.58
CA GLY A 354 -19.79 29.44 9.58
C GLY A 354 -20.75 28.37 10.13
N SER A 355 -21.99 28.30 9.69
CA SER A 355 -22.92 27.23 10.07
C SER A 355 -22.61 25.93 9.32
N TRP A 356 -23.07 24.80 9.88
CA TRP A 356 -22.93 23.49 9.25
C TRP A 356 -24.24 23.06 8.59
N LYS A 357 -24.15 22.64 7.35
CA LYS A 357 -25.27 22.09 6.58
C LYS A 357 -24.98 20.64 6.21
N GLU A 358 -25.89 19.72 6.57
CA GLU A 358 -25.88 18.31 6.17
C GLU A 358 -26.23 18.15 4.69
#